data_e724434935a954c2c5aa830430cb45e5
#
_entry.id   e724434935a954c2c5aa830430cb45e5
#
_cell.length_a   1.000
_cell.length_b   1.000
_cell.length_c   1.000
_cell.angle_alpha   90.00
_cell.angle_beta   90.00
_cell.angle_gamma   90.00
#
_symmetry.space_group_name_H-M   'P 1'
#
loop_
_entity.id
_entity.type
_entity.pdbx_description
1 polymer ?
#
loop_
_entity_poly.entity_id
_entity_poly.type
_entity_poly.pdbx_seq_one_letter_code
_entity_poly.pdbx_strand_id
1 'polypeptide(L)'
;MEKLDLLILSELVKNAQMSFVKIAKKLGTSPYTIRMRYERMKKEGLIYKCIVSIDLSKLGYQGKAFLLITISPNKDKADTITALKRIRNIMVVTEIIGPFDLLAIAPIIDFDRTRTIINEAKRAPNVQRVEAAFISDTHFPVNPSYGKIVSRKSYELATT
;
A
#
# COMPACT_ATOMS: atom_id res chain seq x y z
N MET A 1 9.71 14.55 14.74
CA MET A 1 8.64 14.98 13.81
C MET A 1 7.97 16.20 14.39
N GLU A 2 7.90 17.29 13.65
CA GLU A 2 7.37 18.57 14.12
C GLU A 2 5.92 18.78 13.63
N LYS A 3 5.20 19.70 14.28
CA LYS A 3 3.80 20.04 13.91
C LYS A 3 3.67 20.42 12.44
N LEU A 4 4.64 21.17 11.90
CA LEU A 4 4.62 21.57 10.49
C LEU A 4 4.75 20.37 9.53
N ASP A 5 5.53 19.35 9.90
CA ASP A 5 5.65 18.12 9.08
C ASP A 5 4.31 17.41 8.93
N LEU A 6 3.56 17.29 10.02
CA LEU A 6 2.22 16.68 10.01
C LEU A 6 1.22 17.48 9.19
N LEU A 7 1.28 18.81 9.25
CA LEU A 7 0.42 19.67 8.43
C LEU A 7 0.75 19.53 6.94
N ILE A 8 2.03 19.44 6.57
CA ILE A 8 2.46 19.16 5.19
C ILE A 8 1.95 17.81 4.74
N LEU A 9 2.15 16.76 5.54
CA LEU A 9 1.64 15.41 5.24
C LEU A 9 0.12 15.40 5.06
N SER A 10 -0.61 16.09 5.93
CA SER A 10 -2.08 16.19 5.84
C SER A 10 -2.55 16.79 4.51
N GLU A 11 -1.85 17.82 3.98
CA GLU A 11 -2.18 18.38 2.68
C GLU A 11 -1.80 17.44 1.53
N LEU A 12 -0.65 16.76 1.61
CA LEU A 12 -0.19 15.81 0.60
C LEU A 12 -1.07 14.54 0.54
N VAL A 13 -1.56 14.06 1.68
CA VAL A 13 -2.49 12.90 1.71
C VAL A 13 -3.84 13.25 1.07
N LYS A 14 -4.31 14.49 1.20
CA LYS A 14 -5.52 14.97 0.51
C LYS A 14 -5.31 15.07 -1.00
N ASN A 15 -4.13 15.58 -1.41
CA ASN A 15 -3.76 15.73 -2.82
C ASN A 15 -2.24 15.70 -2.97
N ALA A 16 -1.70 14.52 -3.35
CA ALA A 16 -0.26 14.32 -3.56
C ALA A 16 0.33 15.17 -4.71
N GLN A 17 -0.51 15.74 -5.58
CA GLN A 17 -0.09 16.63 -6.67
C GLN A 17 -0.08 18.12 -6.27
N MET A 18 -0.44 18.45 -5.02
CA MET A 18 -0.45 19.83 -4.57
C MET A 18 0.97 20.42 -4.60
N SER A 19 1.15 21.54 -5.29
CA SER A 19 2.45 22.21 -5.38
C SER A 19 2.90 22.74 -4.02
N PHE A 20 4.20 22.75 -3.78
CA PHE A 20 4.77 23.28 -2.53
C PHE A 20 4.43 24.77 -2.32
N VAL A 21 4.23 25.54 -3.40
CA VAL A 21 3.76 26.93 -3.32
C VAL A 21 2.34 27.00 -2.73
N LYS A 22 1.43 26.14 -3.16
CA LYS A 22 0.04 26.08 -2.62
C LYS A 22 0.04 25.65 -1.15
N ILE A 23 0.85 24.65 -0.79
CA ILE A 23 0.99 24.19 0.60
C ILE A 23 1.55 25.33 1.47
N ALA A 24 2.61 25.97 1.01
CA ALA A 24 3.24 27.09 1.71
C ALA A 24 2.27 28.24 1.99
N LYS A 25 1.47 28.64 0.99
CA LYS A 25 0.42 29.65 1.15
C LYS A 25 -0.61 29.27 2.20
N LYS A 26 -1.05 28.01 2.23
CA LYS A 26 -2.03 27.51 3.22
C LYS A 26 -1.46 27.48 4.64
N LEU A 27 -0.19 27.17 4.79
CA LEU A 27 0.45 26.97 6.10
C LEU A 27 1.21 28.21 6.60
N GLY A 28 1.14 29.34 5.89
CA GLY A 28 1.80 30.59 6.28
C GLY A 28 3.33 30.49 6.32
N THR A 29 3.94 29.74 5.39
CA THR A 29 5.40 29.52 5.35
C THR A 29 5.95 29.68 3.93
N SER A 30 7.28 29.51 3.75
CA SER A 30 7.90 29.61 2.44
C SER A 30 7.85 28.28 1.66
N PRO A 31 7.77 28.31 0.31
CA PRO A 31 7.88 27.11 -0.51
C PRO A 31 9.20 26.37 -0.31
N TYR A 32 10.28 27.07 -0.01
CA TYR A 32 11.59 26.52 0.31
C TYR A 32 11.52 25.68 1.60
N THR A 33 10.88 26.20 2.66
CA THR A 33 10.69 25.48 3.92
C THR A 33 9.90 24.19 3.70
N ILE A 34 8.81 24.25 2.90
CA ILE A 34 8.02 23.04 2.56
C ILE A 34 8.89 22.01 1.86
N ARG A 35 9.64 22.43 0.85
CA ARG A 35 10.54 21.55 0.09
C ARG A 35 11.58 20.88 0.99
N MET A 36 12.27 21.64 1.82
CA MET A 36 13.29 21.11 2.72
C MET A 36 12.71 20.06 3.69
N ARG A 37 11.53 20.34 4.26
CA ARG A 37 10.85 19.40 5.15
C ARG A 37 10.36 18.15 4.43
N TYR A 38 9.82 18.29 3.21
CA TYR A 38 9.42 17.16 2.38
C TYR A 38 10.61 16.24 2.07
N GLU A 39 11.73 16.79 1.64
CA GLU A 39 12.94 15.99 1.34
C GLU A 39 13.50 15.31 2.60
N ARG A 40 13.47 16.00 3.75
CA ARG A 40 13.85 15.40 5.03
C ARG A 40 12.95 14.21 5.38
N MET A 41 11.62 14.37 5.33
CA MET A 41 10.67 13.31 5.62
C MET A 41 10.82 12.12 4.67
N LYS A 42 11.17 12.38 3.41
CA LYS A 42 11.46 11.33 2.43
C LYS A 42 12.76 10.60 2.76
N LYS A 43 13.82 11.31 3.14
CA LYS A 43 15.11 10.73 3.56
C LYS A 43 14.97 9.89 4.84
N GLU A 44 14.16 10.34 5.79
CA GLU A 44 13.87 9.64 7.03
C GLU A 44 12.88 8.44 6.85
N GLY A 45 12.38 8.22 5.63
CA GLY A 45 11.46 7.13 5.30
C GLY A 45 10.01 7.35 5.76
N LEU A 46 9.68 8.53 6.30
CA LEU A 46 8.31 8.86 6.69
C LEU A 46 7.39 9.00 5.46
N ILE A 47 7.91 9.56 4.36
CA ILE A 47 7.30 9.50 3.03
C ILE A 47 8.01 8.40 2.26
N TYR A 48 7.43 7.22 2.25
CA TYR A 48 8.02 6.09 1.55
C TYR A 48 7.88 6.21 0.02
N LYS A 49 6.65 6.50 -0.47
CA LYS A 49 6.35 6.56 -1.90
C LYS A 49 5.07 7.37 -2.17
N CYS A 50 5.06 8.11 -3.26
CA CYS A 50 3.83 8.63 -3.85
C CYS A 50 3.42 7.69 -4.98
N ILE A 51 2.18 7.22 -4.97
CA ILE A 51 1.62 6.31 -5.99
C ILE A 51 0.36 6.90 -6.59
N VAL A 52 0.06 6.47 -7.82
CA VAL A 52 -1.22 6.74 -8.46
C VAL A 52 -2.15 5.56 -8.21
N SER A 53 -3.33 5.82 -7.66
CA SER A 53 -4.40 4.82 -7.61
C SER A 53 -5.09 4.76 -8.96
N ILE A 54 -5.18 3.56 -9.54
CA ILE A 54 -5.74 3.33 -10.88
C ILE A 54 -7.04 2.54 -10.73
N ASP A 55 -8.07 2.95 -11.47
CA ASP A 55 -9.26 2.13 -11.65
C ASP A 55 -8.95 1.00 -12.62
N LEU A 56 -8.72 -0.19 -12.09
CA LEU A 56 -8.39 -1.35 -12.87
C LEU A 56 -9.51 -1.79 -13.82
N SER A 57 -10.78 -1.40 -13.57
CA SER A 57 -11.90 -1.71 -14.48
C SER A 57 -11.71 -1.07 -15.84
N LYS A 58 -11.12 0.14 -15.89
CA LYS A 58 -10.80 0.85 -17.13
C LYS A 58 -9.70 0.18 -17.95
N LEU A 59 -8.96 -0.76 -17.34
CA LEU A 59 -7.95 -1.59 -17.99
C LEU A 59 -8.45 -3.01 -18.27
N GLY A 60 -9.76 -3.28 -18.09
CA GLY A 60 -10.39 -4.57 -18.37
C GLY A 60 -10.28 -5.60 -17.25
N TYR A 61 -9.83 -5.22 -16.05
CA TYR A 61 -9.83 -6.12 -14.90
C TYR A 61 -11.22 -6.17 -14.24
N GLN A 62 -11.60 -7.34 -13.73
CA GLN A 62 -12.93 -7.61 -13.17
C GLN A 62 -12.98 -7.54 -11.64
N GLY A 63 -11.82 -7.46 -10.97
CA GLY A 63 -11.72 -7.44 -9.52
C GLY A 63 -10.32 -7.78 -9.05
N LYS A 64 -10.23 -8.27 -7.80
CA LYS A 64 -8.98 -8.71 -7.17
C LYS A 64 -9.14 -10.06 -6.50
N ALA A 65 -8.11 -10.89 -6.59
CA ALA A 65 -7.95 -12.11 -5.82
C ALA A 65 -7.02 -11.83 -4.63
N PHE A 66 -7.47 -12.15 -3.44
CA PHE A 66 -6.70 -12.15 -2.20
C PHE A 66 -6.28 -13.59 -1.95
N LEU A 67 -4.98 -13.85 -2.02
CA LEU A 67 -4.41 -15.16 -1.78
C LEU A 67 -3.90 -15.21 -0.35
N LEU A 68 -4.56 -15.98 0.49
CA LEU A 68 -4.21 -16.22 1.87
C LEU A 68 -3.33 -17.47 1.92
N ILE A 69 -2.10 -17.34 2.38
CA ILE A 69 -1.07 -18.35 2.21
C ILE A 69 -0.57 -18.80 3.57
N THR A 70 -0.56 -20.12 3.78
CA THR A 70 0.07 -20.77 4.92
C THR A 70 1.39 -21.37 4.48
N ILE A 71 2.43 -21.17 5.29
CA ILE A 71 3.78 -21.69 5.08
C ILE A 71 4.00 -22.92 5.98
N SER A 72 4.79 -23.86 5.49
CA SER A 72 5.18 -25.03 6.27
C SER A 72 5.92 -24.62 7.55
N PRO A 73 5.63 -25.26 8.69
CA PRO A 73 6.27 -24.94 9.97
C PRO A 73 7.79 -24.93 9.88
N ASN A 74 8.42 -24.00 10.61
CA ASN A 74 9.89 -23.86 10.72
C ASN A 74 10.61 -23.56 9.39
N LYS A 75 9.90 -23.02 8.39
CA LYS A 75 10.49 -22.57 7.12
C LYS A 75 10.56 -21.05 7.05
N ASP A 76 11.61 -20.56 6.38
CA ASP A 76 11.78 -19.13 6.17
C ASP A 76 10.74 -18.60 5.17
N LYS A 77 10.10 -17.51 5.54
CA LYS A 77 9.14 -16.79 4.71
C LYS A 77 9.81 -16.01 3.57
N ALA A 78 11.08 -15.65 3.73
CA ALA A 78 11.80 -14.78 2.79
C ALA A 78 11.86 -15.37 1.37
N ASP A 79 12.14 -16.67 1.27
CA ASP A 79 12.18 -17.37 -0.03
C ASP A 79 10.80 -17.38 -0.69
N THR A 80 9.76 -17.65 0.08
CA THR A 80 8.36 -17.64 -0.38
C THR A 80 7.96 -16.25 -0.87
N ILE A 81 8.25 -15.20 -0.08
CA ILE A 81 7.95 -13.81 -0.44
C ILE A 81 8.67 -13.43 -1.73
N THR A 82 9.93 -13.81 -1.85
CA THR A 82 10.73 -13.53 -3.05
C THR A 82 10.17 -14.24 -4.27
N ALA A 83 9.77 -15.50 -4.14
CA ALA A 83 9.16 -16.26 -5.23
C ALA A 83 7.80 -15.68 -5.63
N LEU A 84 6.93 -15.36 -4.66
CA LEU A 84 5.63 -14.76 -4.93
C LEU A 84 5.74 -13.41 -5.64
N LYS A 85 6.70 -12.55 -5.25
CA LYS A 85 6.93 -11.25 -5.91
C LYS A 85 7.38 -11.37 -7.37
N ARG A 86 7.88 -12.53 -7.80
CA ARG A 86 8.27 -12.81 -9.19
C ARG A 86 7.11 -13.28 -10.07
N ILE A 87 6.02 -13.73 -9.47
CA ILE A 87 4.82 -14.14 -10.20
C ILE A 87 4.21 -12.91 -10.88
N ARG A 88 4.03 -13.01 -12.20
CA ARG A 88 3.44 -11.92 -12.99
C ARG A 88 2.04 -11.58 -12.47
N ASN A 89 1.76 -10.30 -12.39
CA ASN A 89 0.49 -9.72 -11.93
C ASN A 89 0.23 -9.84 -10.42
N ILE A 90 1.12 -10.36 -9.59
CA ILE A 90 1.01 -10.14 -8.15
C ILE A 90 1.40 -8.68 -7.85
N MET A 91 0.45 -7.93 -7.27
CA MET A 91 0.61 -6.50 -6.97
C MET A 91 1.16 -6.26 -5.57
N VAL A 92 0.79 -7.11 -4.62
CA VAL A 92 1.15 -6.99 -3.20
C VAL A 92 1.52 -8.35 -2.67
N VAL A 93 2.59 -8.42 -1.88
CA VAL A 93 2.91 -9.55 -1.00
C VAL A 93 3.30 -8.96 0.34
N THR A 94 2.62 -9.37 1.39
CA THR A 94 2.88 -8.91 2.77
C THR A 94 2.69 -10.03 3.77
N GLU A 95 3.43 -9.96 4.87
CA GLU A 95 3.18 -10.82 6.03
C GLU A 95 1.92 -10.35 6.75
N ILE A 96 1.19 -11.30 7.30
CA ILE A 96 0.01 -11.04 8.13
C ILE A 96 0.10 -11.82 9.44
N ILE A 97 -0.59 -11.32 10.45
CA ILE A 97 -0.73 -11.97 11.75
C ILE A 97 -2.13 -12.57 11.82
N GLY A 98 -2.24 -13.88 12.02
CA GLY A 98 -3.52 -14.57 12.10
C GLY A 98 -3.41 -16.04 11.66
N PRO A 99 -4.48 -16.63 11.13
CA PRO A 99 -4.49 -18.04 10.72
C PRO A 99 -3.68 -18.32 9.44
N PHE A 100 -3.19 -17.29 8.77
CA PHE A 100 -2.34 -17.36 7.59
C PHE A 100 -1.06 -16.56 7.81
N ASP A 101 0.00 -16.90 7.08
CA ASP A 101 1.32 -16.29 7.19
C ASP A 101 1.53 -15.12 6.24
N LEU A 102 1.02 -15.24 5.01
CA LEU A 102 1.17 -14.22 3.97
C LEU A 102 -0.15 -13.91 3.29
N LEU A 103 -0.26 -12.67 2.83
CA LEU A 103 -1.29 -12.20 1.91
C LEU A 103 -0.62 -11.78 0.60
N ALA A 104 -1.10 -12.30 -0.52
CA ALA A 104 -0.79 -11.76 -1.84
C ALA A 104 -2.07 -11.26 -2.51
N ILE A 105 -1.95 -10.19 -3.32
CA ILE A 105 -3.08 -9.60 -4.06
C ILE A 105 -2.74 -9.59 -5.54
N ALA A 106 -3.66 -10.14 -6.35
CA ALA A 106 -3.56 -10.15 -7.80
C ALA A 106 -4.84 -9.60 -8.44
N PRO A 107 -4.78 -8.91 -9.59
CA PRO A 107 -5.96 -8.48 -10.31
C PRO A 107 -6.61 -9.68 -11.03
N ILE A 108 -7.92 -9.66 -11.14
CA ILE A 108 -8.70 -10.66 -11.90
C ILE A 108 -8.90 -10.12 -13.32
N ILE A 109 -8.33 -10.82 -14.31
CA ILE A 109 -8.54 -10.55 -15.73
C ILE A 109 -9.65 -11.47 -16.26
N ASP A 110 -9.41 -12.78 -16.11
CA ASP A 110 -10.30 -13.87 -16.44
C ASP A 110 -10.05 -15.05 -15.49
N PHE A 111 -10.90 -16.04 -15.59
CA PHE A 111 -10.83 -17.21 -14.70
C PHE A 111 -9.54 -18.04 -14.92
N ASP A 112 -9.12 -18.25 -16.16
CA ASP A 112 -7.97 -19.10 -16.46
C ASP A 112 -6.65 -18.48 -16.02
N ARG A 113 -6.49 -17.18 -16.25
CA ARG A 113 -5.30 -16.43 -15.77
C ARG A 113 -5.25 -16.37 -14.25
N THR A 114 -6.41 -16.16 -13.61
CA THR A 114 -6.49 -16.15 -12.15
C THR A 114 -6.13 -17.51 -11.57
N ARG A 115 -6.64 -18.61 -12.16
CA ARG A 115 -6.27 -19.98 -11.80
C ARG A 115 -4.78 -20.24 -11.96
N THR A 116 -4.17 -19.74 -13.02
CA THR A 116 -2.72 -19.84 -13.26
C THR A 116 -1.93 -19.20 -12.13
N ILE A 117 -2.26 -17.95 -11.75
CA ILE A 117 -1.60 -17.23 -10.64
C ILE A 117 -1.73 -18.01 -9.32
N ILE A 118 -2.92 -18.54 -9.01
CA ILE A 118 -3.14 -19.35 -7.81
C ILE A 118 -2.27 -20.62 -7.83
N ASN A 119 -2.17 -21.29 -8.98
CA ASN A 119 -1.36 -22.50 -9.13
C ASN A 119 0.15 -22.20 -9.03
N GLU A 120 0.61 -21.07 -9.55
CA GLU A 120 1.99 -20.61 -9.38
C GLU A 120 2.29 -20.28 -7.91
N ALA A 121 1.36 -19.62 -7.22
CA ALA A 121 1.50 -19.36 -5.78
C ALA A 121 1.57 -20.65 -4.95
N LYS A 122 0.76 -21.68 -5.29
CA LYS A 122 0.82 -23.00 -4.64
C LYS A 122 2.16 -23.72 -4.85
N ARG A 123 2.87 -23.43 -5.93
CA ARG A 123 4.18 -24.04 -6.24
C ARG A 123 5.35 -23.25 -5.67
N ALA A 124 5.11 -22.09 -5.06
CA ALA A 124 6.17 -21.30 -4.44
C ALA A 124 6.82 -22.10 -3.29
N PRO A 125 8.12 -21.91 -3.03
CA PRO A 125 8.84 -22.61 -1.97
C PRO A 125 8.12 -22.49 -0.62
N ASN A 126 8.12 -23.57 0.13
CA ASN A 126 7.58 -23.66 1.49
C ASN A 126 6.05 -23.41 1.63
N VAL A 127 5.32 -23.18 0.57
CA VAL A 127 3.87 -23.01 0.62
C VAL A 127 3.22 -24.35 0.96
N GLN A 128 2.42 -24.35 2.03
CA GLN A 128 1.62 -25.49 2.45
C GLN A 128 0.19 -25.41 1.88
N ARG A 129 -0.42 -24.22 1.95
CA ARG A 129 -1.82 -24.00 1.55
C ARG A 129 -2.00 -22.59 0.98
N VAL A 130 -2.87 -22.49 -0.03
CA VAL A 130 -3.35 -21.23 -0.57
C VAL A 130 -4.86 -21.24 -0.61
N GLU A 131 -5.49 -20.29 0.04
CA GLU A 131 -6.92 -20.00 -0.09
C GLU A 131 -7.09 -18.71 -0.88
N ALA A 132 -8.13 -18.62 -1.71
CA ALA A 132 -8.39 -17.46 -2.51
C ALA A 132 -9.76 -16.87 -2.16
N ALA A 133 -9.78 -15.58 -1.85
CA ALA A 133 -10.98 -14.77 -1.75
C ALA A 133 -11.05 -13.79 -2.93
N PHE A 134 -12.23 -13.67 -3.54
CA PHE A 134 -12.42 -12.82 -4.71
C PHE A 134 -13.26 -11.61 -4.35
N ILE A 135 -12.82 -10.44 -4.81
CA ILE A 135 -13.51 -9.17 -4.62
C ILE A 135 -13.75 -8.56 -6.00
N SER A 136 -15.00 -8.22 -6.29
CA SER A 136 -15.41 -7.56 -7.53
C SER A 136 -15.01 -6.09 -7.61
N ASP A 137 -14.58 -5.49 -6.48
CA ASP A 137 -14.12 -4.11 -6.47
C ASP A 137 -12.75 -3.98 -7.14
N THR A 138 -12.68 -3.15 -8.17
CA THR A 138 -11.47 -2.85 -8.94
C THR A 138 -10.64 -1.72 -8.34
N HIS A 139 -11.20 -0.93 -7.44
CA HIS A 139 -10.48 0.10 -6.69
C HIS A 139 -9.82 -0.51 -5.45
N PHE A 140 -8.70 0.07 -5.02
CA PHE A 140 -8.26 -0.15 -3.65
C PHE A 140 -9.23 0.58 -2.72
N PRO A 141 -9.88 -0.11 -1.78
CA PRO A 141 -10.87 0.47 -0.88
C PRO A 141 -10.18 1.31 0.21
N VAL A 142 -9.45 2.34 -0.21
CA VAL A 142 -8.85 3.29 0.71
C VAL A 142 -9.96 4.19 1.21
N ASN A 143 -10.25 4.13 2.50
CA ASN A 143 -11.22 5.00 3.12
C ASN A 143 -10.83 6.47 2.84
N PRO A 144 -11.75 7.31 2.32
CA PRO A 144 -11.48 8.74 2.11
C PRO A 144 -11.00 9.48 3.36
N SER A 145 -11.29 8.91 4.53
CA SER A 145 -10.83 9.42 5.83
C SER A 145 -9.40 8.98 6.19
N TYR A 146 -8.68 8.24 5.34
CA TYR A 146 -7.30 7.79 5.62
C TYR A 146 -6.38 8.96 6.06
N GLY A 147 -6.52 10.12 5.43
CA GLY A 147 -5.79 11.34 5.83
C GLY A 147 -6.09 11.85 7.25
N LYS A 148 -7.22 11.46 7.85
CA LYS A 148 -7.53 11.85 9.24
C LYS A 148 -6.60 11.21 10.27
N ILE A 149 -5.95 10.09 9.95
CA ILE A 149 -4.94 9.47 10.81
C ILE A 149 -3.78 10.45 11.04
N VAL A 150 -3.31 11.11 9.99
CA VAL A 150 -2.24 12.13 10.06
C VAL A 150 -2.71 13.36 10.84
N SER A 151 -3.96 13.80 10.60
CA SER A 151 -4.54 14.95 11.31
C SER A 151 -4.71 14.69 12.82
N ARG A 152 -5.18 13.51 13.23
CA ARG A 152 -5.29 13.13 14.65
C ARG A 152 -3.94 13.21 15.37
N LYS A 153 -2.88 12.67 14.73
CA LYS A 153 -1.52 12.75 15.29
C LYS A 153 -1.04 14.19 15.47
N SER A 154 -1.47 15.13 14.61
CA SER A 154 -1.14 16.55 14.75
C SER A 154 -1.86 17.23 15.91
N TYR A 155 -3.07 16.79 16.26
CA TYR A 155 -3.80 17.27 17.45
C TYR A 155 -3.16 16.77 18.74
N GLU A 156 -2.78 15.49 18.82
CA GLU A 156 -2.12 14.91 19.99
C GLU A 156 -0.81 15.63 20.34
N LEU A 157 -0.01 16.01 19.34
CA LEU A 157 1.24 16.76 19.54
C LEU A 157 1.03 18.26 19.81
N ALA A 158 -0.18 18.79 19.65
CA ALA A 158 -0.51 20.18 19.99
C ALA A 158 -1.04 20.33 21.42
N THR A 159 -1.38 19.22 22.08
CA THR A 159 -1.95 19.17 23.43
C THR A 159 -0.96 18.64 24.48
N THR A 160 0.26 18.29 24.05
CA THR A 160 1.41 17.95 24.92
C THR A 160 2.45 19.07 24.87
#